data_ff7c567492556c90375da372db9beefc
#
_entry.id   ff7c567492556c90375da372db9beefc
#
_cell.length_a   1.000
_cell.length_b   1.000
_cell.length_c   1.000
_cell.angle_alpha   90.00
_cell.angle_beta   90.00
_cell.angle_gamma   90.00
#
_symmetry.space_group_name_H-M   'P 1'
#
loop_
_entity.id
_entity.type
_entity.pdbx_description
1 polymer ?
#
loop_
_entity_poly.entity_id
_entity_poly.type
_entity_poly.pdbx_seq_one_letter_code
_entity_poly.pdbx_strand_id
1 'polypeptide(L)'
;MIPTLAWTPEGVRFIDQTRLPLEESYVVATTYEQVAEVIVTMVVRGAPAIGVSAAYGVALGALRTRAATTAEFAPEFERICAHLTGTRPTAVNLFWAIDRMKRCFVRLTAAGAALGEIKERLLAEAHAMYEEDIRACRAMGAYGGVLLPDEGGVLTHCNAGALATCGYGTALGVIRSAIEQGKKINVYADETRPFLQGARLTAWELMADGIPTTVICDNMAASLMRAGLIQAAVVGADRIAANGYTANKIGTYNVAILCKEHGIPFYVAAPWSTIDLATATGAEIPIEERAAVEVTHHGGRQLTPNGVGIRNPAFDVTPAKYITAIITERGVLRPSYTEALRAMAGAS
;
A
#
# COMPACT_ATOMS: atom_id res chain seq x y z
N MET A 1 1.01 -16.18 -8.28
CA MET A 1 0.90 -14.77 -7.81
C MET A 1 0.42 -13.89 -8.97
N ILE A 2 -0.64 -13.12 -8.78
CA ILE A 2 -1.27 -12.32 -9.84
C ILE A 2 -0.72 -10.89 -9.75
N PRO A 3 -0.16 -10.31 -10.83
CA PRO A 3 0.32 -8.94 -10.82
C PRO A 3 -0.87 -7.97 -10.72
N THR A 4 -0.80 -7.01 -9.80
CA THR A 4 -1.82 -5.98 -9.58
C THR A 4 -1.95 -5.05 -10.77
N LEU A 5 -0.82 -4.73 -11.38
CA LEU A 5 -0.73 -3.92 -12.60
C LEU A 5 0.42 -4.44 -13.48
N ALA A 6 0.31 -4.19 -14.78
CA ALA A 6 1.36 -4.54 -15.74
C ALA A 6 1.31 -3.58 -16.93
N TRP A 7 2.49 -3.17 -17.40
CA TRP A 7 2.60 -2.45 -18.65
C TRP A 7 2.34 -3.40 -19.84
N THR A 8 1.54 -2.95 -20.80
CA THR A 8 1.25 -3.66 -22.06
C THR A 8 1.49 -2.72 -23.24
N PRO A 9 1.56 -3.23 -24.47
CA PRO A 9 1.66 -2.35 -25.66
C PRO A 9 0.51 -1.35 -25.81
N GLU A 10 -0.65 -1.65 -25.23
CA GLU A 10 -1.85 -0.82 -25.32
C GLU A 10 -1.87 0.25 -24.21
N GLY A 11 -1.32 -0.05 -23.03
CA GLY A 11 -1.33 0.81 -21.86
C GLY A 11 -1.02 0.04 -20.58
N VAL A 12 -1.57 0.47 -19.47
CA VAL A 12 -1.40 -0.18 -18.17
C VAL A 12 -2.62 -1.03 -17.86
N ARG A 13 -2.42 -2.33 -17.70
CA ARG A 13 -3.45 -3.28 -17.28
C ARG A 13 -3.49 -3.37 -15.77
N PHE A 14 -4.67 -3.30 -15.20
CA PHE A 14 -4.96 -3.43 -13.76
C PHE A 14 -5.93 -4.56 -13.51
N ILE A 15 -5.74 -5.33 -12.42
CA ILE A 15 -6.82 -6.17 -11.92
C ILE A 15 -7.86 -5.28 -11.24
N ASP A 16 -9.13 -5.47 -11.58
CA ASP A 16 -10.22 -4.68 -10.98
C ASP A 16 -10.55 -5.20 -9.57
N GLN A 17 -9.95 -4.58 -8.56
CA GLN A 17 -10.15 -4.96 -7.17
C GLN A 17 -11.54 -4.63 -6.63
N THR A 18 -12.33 -3.83 -7.35
CA THR A 18 -13.70 -3.52 -6.94
C THR A 18 -14.64 -4.71 -7.15
N ARG A 19 -14.29 -5.61 -8.09
CA ARG A 19 -15.07 -6.80 -8.42
C ARG A 19 -14.67 -8.05 -7.65
N LEU A 20 -13.45 -8.05 -7.07
CA LEU A 20 -13.00 -9.15 -6.21
C LEU A 20 -13.83 -9.23 -4.93
N PRO A 21 -14.05 -10.44 -4.38
CA PRO A 21 -13.57 -11.76 -4.80
C PRO A 21 -14.46 -12.45 -5.84
N LEU A 22 -15.58 -11.86 -6.23
CA LEU A 22 -16.63 -12.55 -6.99
C LEU A 22 -16.28 -12.71 -8.48
N GLU A 23 -15.54 -11.75 -9.02
CA GLU A 23 -15.15 -11.72 -10.43
C GLU A 23 -13.70 -11.25 -10.57
N GLU A 24 -12.86 -12.04 -11.19
CA GLU A 24 -11.53 -11.64 -11.61
C GLU A 24 -11.62 -11.00 -13.00
N SER A 25 -11.46 -9.70 -13.07
CA SER A 25 -11.51 -8.94 -14.31
C SER A 25 -10.40 -7.90 -14.37
N TYR A 26 -10.14 -7.38 -15.55
CA TYR A 26 -9.02 -6.47 -15.81
C TYR A 26 -9.49 -5.23 -16.57
N VAL A 27 -8.89 -4.09 -16.24
CA VAL A 27 -9.06 -2.81 -16.92
C VAL A 27 -7.74 -2.42 -17.57
N VAL A 28 -7.76 -1.95 -18.81
CA VAL A 28 -6.58 -1.40 -19.50
C VAL A 28 -6.76 0.10 -19.61
N ALA A 29 -5.92 0.86 -18.92
CA ALA A 29 -5.84 2.32 -19.03
C ALA A 29 -4.86 2.69 -20.14
N THR A 30 -5.34 3.38 -21.17
CA THR A 30 -4.56 3.79 -22.35
C THR A 30 -4.17 5.26 -22.30
N THR A 31 -4.71 6.04 -21.33
CA THR A 31 -4.39 7.45 -21.10
C THR A 31 -4.14 7.71 -19.61
N TYR A 32 -3.48 8.82 -19.28
CA TYR A 32 -3.21 9.18 -17.88
C TYR A 32 -4.49 9.53 -17.11
N GLU A 33 -5.53 10.05 -17.80
CA GLU A 33 -6.85 10.30 -17.20
C GLU A 33 -7.50 9.00 -16.75
N GLN A 34 -7.43 7.95 -17.59
CA GLN A 34 -7.94 6.63 -17.21
C GLN A 34 -7.14 6.03 -16.03
N VAL A 35 -5.82 6.25 -15.97
CA VAL A 35 -5.03 5.86 -14.78
C VAL A 35 -5.50 6.62 -13.54
N ALA A 36 -5.77 7.93 -13.66
CA ALA A 36 -6.32 8.71 -12.57
C ALA A 36 -7.68 8.17 -12.11
N GLU A 37 -8.57 7.84 -13.04
CA GLU A 37 -9.88 7.24 -12.75
C GLU A 37 -9.74 5.90 -12.02
N VAL A 38 -8.84 5.01 -12.48
CA VAL A 38 -8.54 3.72 -11.84
C VAL A 38 -8.11 3.89 -10.39
N ILE A 39 -7.33 4.95 -10.07
CA ILE A 39 -6.90 5.27 -8.70
C ILE A 39 -8.08 5.82 -7.86
N VAL A 40 -8.86 6.76 -8.40
CA VAL A 40 -10.00 7.39 -7.71
C VAL A 40 -11.09 6.38 -7.41
N THR A 41 -11.43 5.51 -8.36
CA THR A 41 -12.48 4.50 -8.24
C THR A 41 -12.03 3.25 -7.46
N MET A 42 -10.78 3.21 -7.02
CA MET A 42 -10.18 2.09 -6.28
C MET A 42 -10.16 0.76 -7.06
N VAL A 43 -10.15 0.79 -8.39
CA VAL A 43 -9.77 -0.36 -9.23
C VAL A 43 -8.37 -0.81 -8.83
N VAL A 44 -7.47 0.15 -8.57
CA VAL A 44 -6.18 -0.06 -7.88
C VAL A 44 -6.16 0.72 -6.56
N ARG A 45 -5.60 0.13 -5.50
CA ARG A 45 -5.45 0.72 -4.17
C ARG A 45 -4.20 0.14 -3.47
N GLY A 46 -3.81 0.76 -2.33
CA GLY A 46 -2.59 0.43 -1.60
C GLY A 46 -1.46 1.40 -1.98
N ALA A 47 -0.73 1.87 -0.97
CA ALA A 47 0.22 2.96 -1.12
C ALA A 47 1.28 2.72 -2.23
N PRO A 48 2.00 1.57 -2.28
CA PRO A 48 2.98 1.31 -3.34
C PRO A 48 2.35 1.17 -4.73
N ALA A 49 1.25 0.41 -4.87
CA ALA A 49 0.58 0.21 -6.16
C ALA A 49 0.08 1.53 -6.77
N ILE A 50 -0.47 2.44 -5.94
CA ILE A 50 -0.90 3.77 -6.38
C ILE A 50 0.28 4.60 -6.89
N GLY A 51 1.43 4.55 -6.21
CA GLY A 51 2.63 5.27 -6.63
C GLY A 51 3.13 4.83 -8.00
N VAL A 52 3.28 3.52 -8.21
CA VAL A 52 3.72 2.97 -9.51
C VAL A 52 2.66 3.20 -10.61
N SER A 53 1.37 3.11 -10.26
CA SER A 53 0.29 3.44 -11.21
C SER A 53 0.41 4.89 -11.70
N ALA A 54 0.65 5.84 -10.80
CA ALA A 54 0.83 7.24 -11.15
C ALA A 54 2.07 7.46 -12.02
N ALA A 55 3.18 6.77 -11.72
CA ALA A 55 4.38 6.83 -12.57
C ALA A 55 4.10 6.35 -13.99
N TYR A 56 3.38 5.24 -14.15
CA TYR A 56 2.94 4.80 -15.47
C TYR A 56 1.93 5.77 -16.12
N GLY A 57 1.06 6.42 -15.34
CA GLY A 57 0.18 7.47 -15.82
C GLY A 57 0.97 8.65 -16.42
N VAL A 58 2.02 9.11 -15.74
CA VAL A 58 2.93 10.15 -16.26
C VAL A 58 3.60 9.69 -17.55
N ALA A 59 4.10 8.44 -17.60
CA ALA A 59 4.73 7.88 -18.80
C ALA A 59 3.74 7.77 -19.97
N LEU A 60 2.49 7.34 -19.72
CA LEU A 60 1.43 7.31 -20.74
C LEU A 60 1.14 8.70 -21.29
N GLY A 61 1.02 9.71 -20.42
CA GLY A 61 0.83 11.11 -20.84
C GLY A 61 1.98 11.59 -21.72
N ALA A 62 3.22 11.30 -21.36
CA ALA A 62 4.40 11.63 -22.15
C ALA A 62 4.41 10.93 -23.51
N LEU A 63 4.08 9.64 -23.56
CA LEU A 63 4.05 8.88 -24.82
C LEU A 63 2.94 9.35 -25.77
N ARG A 64 1.81 9.82 -25.23
CA ARG A 64 0.63 10.23 -26.02
C ARG A 64 0.62 11.72 -26.37
N THR A 65 1.56 12.54 -25.87
CA THR A 65 1.62 13.97 -26.19
C THR A 65 1.78 14.20 -27.70
N ARG A 66 1.15 15.26 -28.17
CA ARG A 66 1.30 15.76 -29.55
C ARG A 66 2.36 16.88 -29.66
N ALA A 67 2.99 17.27 -28.56
CA ALA A 67 4.06 18.25 -28.57
C ALA A 67 5.20 17.77 -29.48
N ALA A 68 5.75 18.70 -30.27
CA ALA A 68 6.89 18.43 -31.13
C ALA A 68 8.22 18.67 -30.43
N THR A 69 8.22 19.50 -29.38
CA THR A 69 9.44 19.90 -28.66
C THR A 69 9.27 19.72 -27.14
N THR A 70 10.41 19.63 -26.45
CA THR A 70 10.42 19.57 -24.96
C THR A 70 9.80 20.83 -24.35
N ALA A 71 10.00 22.00 -24.97
CA ALA A 71 9.42 23.28 -24.51
C ALA A 71 7.89 23.30 -24.58
N GLU A 72 7.31 22.73 -25.62
CA GLU A 72 5.85 22.57 -25.77
C GLU A 72 5.30 21.52 -24.79
N PHE A 73 6.05 20.45 -24.52
CA PHE A 73 5.64 19.40 -23.62
C PHE A 73 5.69 19.80 -22.14
N ALA A 74 6.61 20.65 -21.73
CA ALA A 74 6.82 20.99 -20.32
C ALA A 74 5.53 21.45 -19.59
N PRO A 75 4.69 22.38 -20.12
CA PRO A 75 3.44 22.75 -19.46
C PRO A 75 2.40 21.61 -19.45
N GLU A 76 2.42 20.71 -20.44
CA GLU A 76 1.56 19.53 -20.46
C GLU A 76 2.00 18.52 -19.40
N PHE A 77 3.31 18.29 -19.25
CA PHE A 77 3.88 17.43 -18.23
C PHE A 77 3.46 17.84 -16.81
N GLU A 78 3.52 19.16 -16.51
CA GLU A 78 3.07 19.66 -15.22
C GLU A 78 1.57 19.48 -15.00
N ARG A 79 0.73 19.64 -16.04
CA ARG A 79 -0.71 19.33 -15.94
C ARG A 79 -0.98 17.85 -15.68
N ILE A 80 -0.27 16.95 -16.34
CA ILE A 80 -0.38 15.49 -16.12
C ILE A 80 -0.02 15.17 -14.66
N CYS A 81 1.12 15.67 -14.17
CA CYS A 81 1.55 15.47 -12.80
C CYS A 81 0.53 16.03 -11.79
N ALA A 82 0.03 17.24 -12.00
CA ALA A 82 -0.96 17.85 -11.12
C ALA A 82 -2.29 17.06 -11.09
N HIS A 83 -2.76 16.59 -12.24
CA HIS A 83 -3.98 15.78 -12.34
C HIS A 83 -3.87 14.49 -11.54
N LEU A 84 -2.78 13.74 -11.72
CA LEU A 84 -2.53 12.50 -10.99
C LEU A 84 -2.34 12.74 -9.48
N THR A 85 -1.63 13.82 -9.09
CA THR A 85 -1.46 14.21 -7.68
C THR A 85 -2.80 14.45 -6.98
N GLY A 86 -3.78 15.02 -7.69
CA GLY A 86 -5.12 15.31 -7.17
C GLY A 86 -5.99 14.08 -6.88
N THR A 87 -5.61 12.87 -7.33
CA THR A 87 -6.43 11.66 -7.21
C THR A 87 -6.56 11.15 -5.77
N ARG A 88 -5.49 11.21 -4.98
CA ARG A 88 -5.44 10.73 -3.59
C ARG A 88 -4.54 11.65 -2.73
N PRO A 89 -5.05 12.76 -2.22
CA PRO A 89 -4.25 13.81 -1.59
C PRO A 89 -3.54 13.42 -0.27
N THR A 90 -3.87 12.27 0.31
CA THR A 90 -3.22 11.76 1.53
C THR A 90 -2.19 10.66 1.29
N ALA A 91 -2.08 10.15 0.05
CA ALA A 91 -1.24 8.99 -0.30
C ALA A 91 0.23 9.38 -0.52
N VAL A 92 1.09 9.18 0.48
CA VAL A 92 2.52 9.54 0.45
C VAL A 92 3.25 8.99 -0.77
N ASN A 93 3.03 7.73 -1.09
CA ASN A 93 3.69 7.07 -2.22
C ASN A 93 3.30 7.65 -3.58
N LEU A 94 2.10 8.23 -3.71
CA LEU A 94 1.68 8.94 -4.91
C LEU A 94 2.57 10.18 -5.15
N PHE A 95 2.74 11.00 -4.12
CA PHE A 95 3.58 12.19 -4.18
C PHE A 95 5.03 11.83 -4.45
N TRP A 96 5.56 10.84 -3.72
CA TRP A 96 6.91 10.34 -3.91
C TRP A 96 7.19 9.90 -5.36
N ALA A 97 6.27 9.15 -5.96
CA ALA A 97 6.42 8.67 -7.33
C ALA A 97 6.38 9.82 -8.35
N ILE A 98 5.43 10.75 -8.20
CA ILE A 98 5.32 11.91 -9.09
C ILE A 98 6.54 12.82 -8.95
N ASP A 99 7.03 13.06 -7.74
CA ASP A 99 8.25 13.84 -7.53
C ASP A 99 9.48 13.17 -8.16
N ARG A 100 9.56 11.84 -8.13
CA ARG A 100 10.61 11.08 -8.80
C ARG A 100 10.54 11.24 -10.33
N MET A 101 9.33 11.17 -10.91
CA MET A 101 9.12 11.45 -12.33
C MET A 101 9.48 12.88 -12.70
N LYS A 102 9.12 13.87 -11.87
CA LYS A 102 9.49 15.28 -12.06
C LYS A 102 11.00 15.48 -12.03
N ARG A 103 11.70 14.89 -11.07
CA ARG A 103 13.17 14.95 -11.02
C ARG A 103 13.81 14.33 -12.26
N CYS A 104 13.26 13.21 -12.76
CA CYS A 104 13.73 12.59 -14.01
C CYS A 104 13.56 13.56 -15.18
N PHE A 105 12.38 14.15 -15.36
CA PHE A 105 12.09 15.11 -16.41
C PHE A 105 13.00 16.35 -16.36
N VAL A 106 13.16 16.97 -15.19
CA VAL A 106 14.01 18.15 -14.98
C VAL A 106 15.46 17.84 -15.33
N ARG A 107 16.00 16.72 -14.87
CA ARG A 107 17.37 16.28 -15.16
C ARG A 107 17.61 16.11 -16.67
N LEU A 108 16.69 15.46 -17.38
CA LEU A 108 16.79 15.24 -18.83
C LEU A 108 16.69 16.53 -19.62
N THR A 109 15.78 17.41 -19.24
CA THR A 109 15.61 18.73 -19.87
C THR A 109 16.86 19.59 -19.67
N ALA A 110 17.43 19.62 -18.48
CA ALA A 110 18.67 20.34 -18.19
C ALA A 110 19.87 19.79 -18.98
N ALA A 111 19.87 18.50 -19.29
CA ALA A 111 20.88 17.87 -20.15
C ALA A 111 20.64 18.09 -21.65
N GLY A 112 19.58 18.80 -22.05
CA GLY A 112 19.26 19.06 -23.46
C GLY A 112 18.73 17.84 -24.22
N ALA A 113 18.18 16.84 -23.52
CA ALA A 113 17.66 15.62 -24.14
C ALA A 113 16.49 15.95 -25.10
N ALA A 114 16.45 15.24 -26.25
CA ALA A 114 15.34 15.34 -27.18
C ALA A 114 14.04 14.77 -26.57
N LEU A 115 12.88 15.30 -26.99
CA LEU A 115 11.58 14.83 -26.47
C LEU A 115 11.37 13.32 -26.59
N GLY A 116 11.85 12.71 -27.67
CA GLY A 116 11.80 11.25 -27.85
C GLY A 116 12.54 10.49 -26.75
N GLU A 117 13.76 10.91 -26.44
CA GLU A 117 14.56 10.34 -25.34
C GLU A 117 13.87 10.57 -23.99
N ILE A 118 13.31 11.74 -23.73
CA ILE A 118 12.57 12.05 -22.50
C ILE A 118 11.41 11.06 -22.31
N LYS A 119 10.61 10.80 -23.35
CA LYS A 119 9.50 9.83 -23.32
C LYS A 119 9.95 8.43 -22.94
N GLU A 120 11.01 7.94 -23.58
CA GLU A 120 11.59 6.61 -23.33
C GLU A 120 12.13 6.51 -21.90
N ARG A 121 12.82 7.56 -21.41
CA ARG A 121 13.39 7.60 -20.07
C ARG A 121 12.34 7.71 -18.98
N LEU A 122 11.24 8.43 -19.20
CA LEU A 122 10.12 8.47 -18.25
C LEU A 122 9.44 7.10 -18.14
N LEU A 123 9.26 6.38 -19.25
CA LEU A 123 8.76 5.01 -19.19
C LEU A 123 9.73 4.07 -18.48
N ALA A 124 11.02 4.17 -18.79
CA ALA A 124 12.05 3.37 -18.11
C ALA A 124 12.10 3.65 -16.59
N GLU A 125 11.88 4.90 -16.17
CA GLU A 125 11.81 5.28 -14.76
C GLU A 125 10.59 4.65 -14.07
N ALA A 126 9.42 4.60 -14.73
CA ALA A 126 8.23 3.92 -14.22
C ALA A 126 8.45 2.39 -14.11
N HIS A 127 9.10 1.77 -15.08
CA HIS A 127 9.51 0.36 -15.00
C HIS A 127 10.48 0.11 -13.85
N ALA A 128 11.46 1.00 -13.64
CA ALA A 128 12.39 0.89 -12.52
C ALA A 128 11.66 0.91 -11.16
N MET A 129 10.67 1.81 -11.00
CA MET A 129 9.84 1.83 -9.78
C MET A 129 9.04 0.55 -9.58
N TYR A 130 8.48 -0.03 -10.64
CA TYR A 130 7.78 -1.31 -10.59
C TYR A 130 8.68 -2.45 -10.10
N GLU A 131 9.87 -2.57 -10.68
CA GLU A 131 10.83 -3.60 -10.31
C GLU A 131 11.42 -3.38 -8.90
N GLU A 132 11.63 -2.12 -8.51
CA GLU A 132 12.08 -1.76 -7.17
C GLU A 132 11.05 -2.15 -6.11
N ASP A 133 9.76 -1.93 -6.37
CA ASP A 133 8.69 -2.31 -5.46
C ASP A 133 8.68 -3.84 -5.22
N ILE A 134 8.79 -4.63 -6.27
CA ILE A 134 8.86 -6.10 -6.14
C ILE A 134 10.10 -6.51 -5.33
N ARG A 135 11.26 -5.93 -5.62
CA ARG A 135 12.49 -6.23 -4.87
C ARG A 135 12.37 -5.80 -3.40
N ALA A 136 11.79 -4.63 -3.14
CA ALA A 136 11.56 -4.14 -1.78
C ALA A 136 10.62 -5.06 -0.99
N CYS A 137 9.51 -5.49 -1.60
CA CYS A 137 8.57 -6.42 -0.98
C CYS A 137 9.24 -7.77 -0.64
N ARG A 138 10.06 -8.32 -1.53
CA ARG A 138 10.81 -9.56 -1.26
C ARG A 138 11.86 -9.38 -0.17
N ALA A 139 12.57 -8.26 -0.13
CA ALA A 139 13.52 -7.96 0.94
C ALA A 139 12.83 -7.82 2.30
N MET A 140 11.70 -7.09 2.36
CA MET A 140 10.85 -7.05 3.57
C MET A 140 10.39 -8.45 3.99
N GLY A 141 9.98 -9.28 3.03
CA GLY A 141 9.63 -10.67 3.27
C GLY A 141 10.76 -11.43 3.94
N ALA A 142 11.97 -11.35 3.41
CA ALA A 142 13.15 -12.03 3.95
C ALA A 142 13.49 -11.56 5.37
N TYR A 143 13.48 -10.23 5.62
CA TYR A 143 13.74 -9.67 6.95
C TYR A 143 12.63 -9.95 7.96
N GLY A 144 11.37 -9.93 7.52
CA GLY A 144 10.22 -10.10 8.39
C GLY A 144 9.83 -11.55 8.63
N GLY A 145 9.99 -12.42 7.62
CA GLY A 145 9.60 -13.83 7.71
C GLY A 145 10.25 -14.58 8.86
N VAL A 146 11.51 -14.26 9.17
CA VAL A 146 12.24 -14.84 10.31
C VAL A 146 11.68 -14.42 11.68
N LEU A 147 10.93 -13.32 11.74
CA LEU A 147 10.33 -12.81 12.98
C LEU A 147 9.00 -13.48 13.34
N LEU A 148 8.34 -14.11 12.35
CA LEU A 148 7.10 -14.82 12.58
C LEU A 148 7.36 -16.18 13.28
N PRO A 149 6.37 -16.75 14.00
CA PRO A 149 6.51 -18.05 14.63
C PRO A 149 6.78 -19.14 13.59
N ASP A 150 7.41 -20.23 14.01
CA ASP A 150 7.64 -21.39 13.11
C ASP A 150 6.35 -22.15 12.83
N GLU A 151 5.42 -22.15 13.79
CA GLU A 151 4.09 -22.75 13.65
C GLU A 151 3.07 -21.88 14.43
N GLY A 152 1.86 -21.70 13.87
CA GLY A 152 0.76 -21.04 14.56
C GLY A 152 0.01 -20.00 13.73
N GLY A 153 -0.79 -19.20 14.42
CA GLY A 153 -1.64 -18.17 13.82
C GLY A 153 -0.96 -16.81 13.70
N VAL A 154 -1.10 -16.19 12.55
CA VAL A 154 -0.67 -14.81 12.30
C VAL A 154 -1.87 -13.98 11.89
N LEU A 155 -2.15 -12.91 12.66
CA LEU A 155 -3.21 -11.96 12.35
C LEU A 155 -2.72 -10.91 11.36
N THR A 156 -3.57 -10.56 10.42
CA THR A 156 -3.37 -9.38 9.55
C THR A 156 -4.65 -8.57 9.44
N HIS A 157 -4.50 -7.26 9.16
CA HIS A 157 -5.61 -6.32 9.06
C HIS A 157 -5.51 -5.55 7.73
N CYS A 158 -6.63 -5.30 7.07
CA CYS A 158 -6.73 -4.70 5.75
C CYS A 158 -6.12 -5.63 4.66
N ASN A 159 -5.57 -5.04 3.62
CA ASN A 159 -4.83 -5.73 2.60
C ASN A 159 -3.51 -5.00 2.30
N ALA A 160 -2.42 -5.61 2.71
CA ALA A 160 -1.06 -5.19 2.42
C ALA A 160 -0.30 -6.31 1.69
N GLY A 161 -0.97 -6.90 0.71
CA GLY A 161 -0.51 -8.00 -0.11
C GLY A 161 -0.09 -7.59 -1.52
N ALA A 162 -0.07 -8.56 -2.42
CA ALA A 162 0.23 -8.36 -3.83
C ALA A 162 -0.68 -7.30 -4.45
N LEU A 163 -1.97 -7.32 -4.11
CA LEU A 163 -2.97 -6.36 -4.59
C LEU A 163 -2.74 -4.90 -4.12
N ALA A 164 -1.89 -4.69 -3.11
CA ALA A 164 -1.53 -3.36 -2.62
C ALA A 164 -0.18 -2.86 -3.13
N THR A 165 0.56 -3.69 -3.85
CA THR A 165 1.91 -3.48 -4.39
C THR A 165 1.96 -3.89 -5.86
N CYS A 166 3.15 -4.03 -6.43
CA CYS A 166 3.29 -4.52 -7.81
C CYS A 166 3.26 -6.05 -7.93
N GLY A 167 3.28 -6.81 -6.81
CA GLY A 167 3.25 -8.25 -6.97
C GLY A 167 3.43 -9.14 -5.75
N TYR A 168 4.23 -8.79 -4.72
CA TYR A 168 4.53 -9.72 -3.61
C TYR A 168 3.83 -9.36 -2.30
N GLY A 169 3.64 -8.07 -2.07
CA GLY A 169 3.05 -7.53 -0.86
C GLY A 169 4.08 -7.20 0.23
N THR A 170 3.66 -6.33 1.14
CA THR A 170 4.46 -5.97 2.32
C THR A 170 4.17 -6.92 3.49
N ALA A 171 3.09 -6.72 4.23
CA ALA A 171 2.73 -7.61 5.34
C ALA A 171 2.44 -9.05 4.88
N LEU A 172 1.67 -9.23 3.80
CA LEU A 172 1.44 -10.56 3.25
C LEU A 172 2.70 -11.13 2.56
N GLY A 173 3.61 -10.28 2.10
CA GLY A 173 4.95 -10.67 1.65
C GLY A 173 5.79 -11.27 2.78
N VAL A 174 5.71 -10.72 3.99
CA VAL A 174 6.34 -11.29 5.20
C VAL A 174 5.77 -12.69 5.50
N ILE A 175 4.45 -12.86 5.42
CA ILE A 175 3.78 -14.15 5.61
C ILE A 175 4.20 -15.16 4.52
N ARG A 176 4.18 -14.75 3.25
CA ARG A 176 4.64 -15.59 2.11
C ARG A 176 6.07 -16.07 2.32
N SER A 177 6.96 -15.13 2.66
CA SER A 177 8.36 -15.46 2.91
C SER A 177 8.55 -16.42 4.08
N ALA A 178 7.78 -16.29 5.16
CA ALA A 178 7.82 -17.23 6.28
C ALA A 178 7.41 -18.64 5.83
N ILE A 179 6.37 -18.77 5.01
CA ILE A 179 5.92 -20.07 4.46
C ILE A 179 6.94 -20.63 3.47
N GLU A 180 7.51 -19.79 2.59
CA GLU A 180 8.61 -20.16 1.69
C GLU A 180 9.84 -20.67 2.45
N GLN A 181 10.07 -20.20 3.70
CA GLN A 181 11.10 -20.67 4.64
C GLN A 181 10.70 -21.97 5.37
N GLY A 182 9.55 -22.54 5.09
CA GLY A 182 9.08 -23.81 5.66
C GLY A 182 8.24 -23.67 6.94
N LYS A 183 7.86 -22.45 7.34
CA LYS A 183 7.02 -22.22 8.52
C LYS A 183 5.57 -22.61 8.26
N LYS A 184 4.89 -23.12 9.30
CA LYS A 184 3.49 -23.56 9.22
C LYS A 184 2.56 -22.50 9.76
N ILE A 185 2.25 -21.52 8.94
CA ILE A 185 1.43 -20.37 9.30
C ILE A 185 -0.03 -20.60 8.88
N ASN A 186 -0.96 -20.35 9.81
CA ASN A 186 -2.38 -20.15 9.53
C ASN A 186 -2.69 -18.65 9.65
N VAL A 187 -3.26 -18.03 8.63
CA VAL A 187 -3.54 -16.58 8.63
C VAL A 187 -4.94 -16.33 9.13
N TYR A 188 -5.05 -15.43 10.12
CA TYR A 188 -6.32 -14.81 10.51
C TYR A 188 -6.39 -13.44 9.87
N ALA A 189 -7.38 -13.22 9.03
CA ALA A 189 -7.59 -11.95 8.35
C ALA A 189 -8.82 -11.25 8.95
N ASP A 190 -8.60 -10.10 9.60
CA ASP A 190 -9.72 -9.21 9.96
C ASP A 190 -10.50 -8.84 8.69
N GLU A 191 -11.83 -8.89 8.73
CA GLU A 191 -12.67 -8.50 7.58
C GLU A 191 -12.42 -7.06 7.13
N THR A 192 -12.03 -6.18 8.06
CA THR A 192 -11.67 -4.78 7.85
C THR A 192 -12.84 -3.92 7.37
N ARG A 193 -13.80 -3.66 8.25
CA ARG A 193 -14.86 -2.69 7.98
C ARG A 193 -14.28 -1.28 7.78
N PRO A 194 -14.96 -0.39 6.98
CA PRO A 194 -16.22 -0.63 6.26
C PRO A 194 -16.06 -1.28 4.88
N PHE A 195 -14.87 -1.16 4.22
CA PHE A 195 -14.67 -1.55 2.82
C PHE A 195 -14.34 -3.04 2.62
N LEU A 196 -14.11 -3.79 3.71
CA LEU A 196 -13.89 -5.24 3.75
C LEU A 196 -12.67 -5.71 2.95
N GLN A 197 -11.56 -4.96 2.98
CA GLN A 197 -10.34 -5.34 2.26
C GLN A 197 -9.77 -6.69 2.74
N GLY A 198 -9.89 -6.99 4.04
CA GLY A 198 -9.44 -8.26 4.57
C GLY A 198 -10.26 -9.44 4.05
N ALA A 199 -11.59 -9.33 4.15
CA ALA A 199 -12.48 -10.38 3.69
C ALA A 199 -12.46 -10.57 2.16
N ARG A 200 -12.40 -9.44 1.41
CA ARG A 200 -12.52 -9.46 -0.05
C ARG A 200 -11.20 -9.71 -0.77
N LEU A 201 -10.14 -9.08 -0.31
CA LEU A 201 -8.87 -9.03 -1.04
C LEU A 201 -7.80 -9.91 -0.39
N THR A 202 -7.59 -9.78 0.93
CA THR A 202 -6.57 -10.58 1.64
C THR A 202 -6.90 -12.06 1.60
N ALA A 203 -8.14 -12.43 1.89
CA ALA A 203 -8.55 -13.84 1.82
C ALA A 203 -8.44 -14.37 0.39
N TRP A 204 -8.86 -13.58 -0.62
CA TRP A 204 -8.79 -14.00 -2.02
C TRP A 204 -7.35 -14.30 -2.47
N GLU A 205 -6.41 -13.36 -2.23
CA GLU A 205 -5.04 -13.55 -2.71
C GLU A 205 -4.28 -14.65 -1.94
N LEU A 206 -4.50 -14.79 -0.63
CA LEU A 206 -3.87 -15.85 0.16
C LEU A 206 -4.40 -17.24 -0.22
N MET A 207 -5.70 -17.37 -0.45
CA MET A 207 -6.29 -18.61 -0.94
C MET A 207 -5.80 -18.98 -2.34
N ALA A 208 -5.62 -17.99 -3.22
CA ALA A 208 -5.04 -18.22 -4.55
C ALA A 208 -3.58 -18.70 -4.49
N ASP A 209 -2.86 -18.34 -3.42
CA ASP A 209 -1.50 -18.86 -3.15
C ASP A 209 -1.49 -20.17 -2.33
N GLY A 210 -2.66 -20.74 -2.02
CA GLY A 210 -2.78 -21.98 -1.23
C GLY A 210 -2.43 -21.82 0.25
N ILE A 211 -2.46 -20.60 0.78
CA ILE A 211 -2.12 -20.29 2.17
C ILE A 211 -3.37 -20.46 3.05
N PRO A 212 -3.32 -21.29 4.12
CA PRO A 212 -4.43 -21.47 5.05
C PRO A 212 -4.88 -20.13 5.64
N THR A 213 -6.13 -19.75 5.41
CA THR A 213 -6.67 -18.43 5.78
C THR A 213 -8.05 -18.55 6.40
N THR A 214 -8.23 -17.87 7.52
CA THR A 214 -9.52 -17.74 8.23
C THR A 214 -9.89 -16.28 8.31
N VAL A 215 -11.03 -15.89 7.76
CA VAL A 215 -11.58 -14.54 7.92
C VAL A 215 -12.31 -14.44 9.25
N ILE A 216 -12.08 -13.36 9.97
CA ILE A 216 -12.77 -13.04 11.22
C ILE A 216 -13.37 -11.64 11.17
N CYS A 217 -14.42 -11.38 11.95
CA CYS A 217 -14.89 -10.02 12.16
C CYS A 217 -13.87 -9.22 12.98
N ASP A 218 -13.75 -7.92 12.73
CA ASP A 218 -12.76 -7.03 13.36
C ASP A 218 -12.77 -7.06 14.90
N ASN A 219 -13.91 -7.39 15.51
CA ASN A 219 -14.09 -7.48 16.95
C ASN A 219 -13.75 -8.86 17.55
N MET A 220 -13.33 -9.86 16.74
CA MET A 220 -13.05 -11.21 17.22
C MET A 220 -11.59 -11.44 17.63
N ALA A 221 -10.66 -10.56 17.21
CA ALA A 221 -9.23 -10.75 17.40
C ALA A 221 -8.85 -11.03 18.88
N ALA A 222 -9.41 -10.27 19.83
CA ALA A 222 -9.12 -10.44 21.26
C ALA A 222 -9.46 -11.85 21.78
N SER A 223 -10.60 -12.42 21.34
CA SER A 223 -11.01 -13.76 21.80
C SER A 223 -10.09 -14.86 21.27
N LEU A 224 -9.61 -14.72 20.01
CA LEU A 224 -8.66 -15.66 19.43
C LEU A 224 -7.24 -15.53 20.03
N MET A 225 -6.81 -14.31 20.34
CA MET A 225 -5.56 -14.05 21.09
C MET A 225 -5.61 -14.71 22.46
N ARG A 226 -6.71 -14.51 23.20
CA ARG A 226 -6.93 -15.12 24.51
C ARG A 226 -6.96 -16.67 24.46
N ALA A 227 -7.49 -17.23 23.37
CA ALA A 227 -7.51 -18.67 23.15
C ALA A 227 -6.15 -19.24 22.71
N GLY A 228 -5.13 -18.39 22.52
CA GLY A 228 -3.80 -18.82 22.09
C GLY A 228 -3.74 -19.23 20.62
N LEU A 229 -4.68 -18.79 19.79
CA LEU A 229 -4.74 -19.13 18.37
C LEU A 229 -3.92 -18.15 17.50
N ILE A 230 -3.54 -16.98 18.03
CA ILE A 230 -2.75 -15.96 17.35
C ILE A 230 -1.46 -15.72 18.12
N GLN A 231 -0.30 -15.90 17.45
CA GLN A 231 1.03 -15.75 18.04
C GLN A 231 1.77 -14.51 17.57
N ALA A 232 1.34 -13.90 16.48
CA ALA A 232 1.90 -12.65 15.97
C ALA A 232 0.85 -11.90 15.14
N ALA A 233 1.04 -10.58 14.99
CA ALA A 233 0.29 -9.78 14.02
C ALA A 233 1.27 -9.03 13.12
N VAL A 234 0.95 -8.95 11.81
CA VAL A 234 1.70 -8.18 10.83
C VAL A 234 0.75 -7.42 9.91
N VAL A 235 0.97 -6.11 9.80
CA VAL A 235 0.15 -5.19 9.01
C VAL A 235 1.01 -4.31 8.11
N GLY A 236 0.40 -3.67 7.14
CA GLY A 236 1.04 -2.63 6.33
C GLY A 236 1.05 -1.27 7.01
N ALA A 237 1.41 -0.24 6.26
CA ALA A 237 1.26 1.16 6.63
C ALA A 237 0.91 2.03 5.43
N ASP A 238 0.12 3.08 5.66
CA ASP A 238 -0.15 4.14 4.68
C ASP A 238 0.83 5.32 4.87
N ARG A 239 1.31 5.57 6.11
CA ARG A 239 2.35 6.55 6.43
C ARG A 239 3.00 6.21 7.78
N ILE A 240 4.33 6.41 7.86
CA ILE A 240 5.09 6.28 9.10
C ILE A 240 5.79 7.61 9.37
N ALA A 241 5.48 8.26 10.50
CA ALA A 241 6.10 9.52 10.91
C ALA A 241 7.53 9.31 11.47
N ALA A 242 8.31 10.38 11.57
CA ALA A 242 9.69 10.36 12.06
C ALA A 242 9.87 9.78 13.47
N ASN A 243 8.82 9.78 14.29
CA ASN A 243 8.82 9.18 15.63
C ASN A 243 8.32 7.72 15.66
N GLY A 244 8.10 7.09 14.49
CA GLY A 244 7.63 5.71 14.36
C GLY A 244 6.12 5.51 14.54
N TYR A 245 5.35 6.60 14.78
CA TYR A 245 3.90 6.50 14.77
C TYR A 245 3.43 6.14 13.36
N THR A 246 2.51 5.19 13.26
CA THR A 246 2.12 4.57 12.00
C THR A 246 0.65 4.75 11.73
N ALA A 247 0.30 5.47 10.66
CA ALA A 247 -1.05 5.49 10.13
C ALA A 247 -1.29 4.27 9.23
N ASN A 248 -2.38 3.58 9.46
CA ASN A 248 -2.84 2.48 8.62
C ASN A 248 -4.37 2.41 8.65
N LYS A 249 -4.95 1.48 7.91
CA LYS A 249 -6.40 1.27 7.84
C LYS A 249 -7.03 1.26 9.22
N ILE A 250 -8.17 1.97 9.34
CA ILE A 250 -8.94 2.04 10.59
C ILE A 250 -9.12 0.65 11.21
N GLY A 251 -8.89 0.53 12.52
CA GLY A 251 -8.87 -0.74 13.25
C GLY A 251 -7.46 -1.25 13.56
N THR A 252 -6.43 -0.78 12.87
CA THR A 252 -5.03 -1.20 13.11
C THR A 252 -4.57 -0.88 14.55
N TYR A 253 -4.93 0.29 15.06
CA TYR A 253 -4.61 0.67 16.44
C TYR A 253 -5.28 -0.26 17.47
N ASN A 254 -6.51 -0.69 17.22
CA ASN A 254 -7.19 -1.70 18.03
C ASN A 254 -6.38 -2.99 18.10
N VAL A 255 -5.95 -3.53 16.94
CA VAL A 255 -5.13 -4.75 16.89
C VAL A 255 -3.83 -4.58 17.66
N ALA A 256 -3.15 -3.43 17.52
CA ALA A 256 -1.89 -3.15 18.23
C ALA A 256 -2.08 -3.11 19.76
N ILE A 257 -3.18 -2.52 20.27
CA ILE A 257 -3.53 -2.53 21.70
C ILE A 257 -3.75 -3.96 22.18
N LEU A 258 -4.55 -4.75 21.44
CA LEU A 258 -4.84 -6.13 21.79
C LEU A 258 -3.58 -6.99 21.81
N CYS A 259 -2.70 -6.83 20.83
CA CYS A 259 -1.40 -7.51 20.82
C CYS A 259 -0.58 -7.19 22.07
N LYS A 260 -0.53 -5.91 22.47
CA LYS A 260 0.18 -5.48 23.67
C LYS A 260 -0.39 -6.09 24.93
N GLU A 261 -1.73 -6.12 25.07
CA GLU A 261 -2.43 -6.69 26.23
C GLU A 261 -2.18 -8.19 26.35
N HIS A 262 -2.14 -8.91 25.23
CA HIS A 262 -1.93 -10.36 25.19
C HIS A 262 -0.45 -10.77 25.09
N GLY A 263 0.50 -9.83 25.11
CA GLY A 263 1.94 -10.12 24.98
C GLY A 263 2.35 -10.67 23.61
N ILE A 264 1.57 -10.39 22.57
CA ILE A 264 1.79 -10.84 21.20
C ILE A 264 2.58 -9.77 20.43
N PRO A 265 3.63 -10.11 19.67
CA PRO A 265 4.35 -9.15 18.85
C PRO A 265 3.49 -8.58 17.73
N PHE A 266 3.57 -7.25 17.55
CA PHE A 266 2.89 -6.51 16.51
C PHE A 266 3.92 -5.88 15.56
N TYR A 267 3.89 -6.28 14.29
CA TYR A 267 4.84 -5.85 13.27
C TYR A 267 4.17 -4.97 12.22
N VAL A 268 4.91 -3.98 11.74
CA VAL A 268 4.51 -3.12 10.61
C VAL A 268 5.49 -3.37 9.47
N ALA A 269 5.01 -3.74 8.29
CA ALA A 269 5.83 -3.96 7.09
C ALA A 269 5.46 -2.93 6.01
N ALA A 270 6.40 -2.04 5.70
CA ALA A 270 6.19 -0.98 4.71
C ALA A 270 7.51 -0.59 4.06
N PRO A 271 7.52 -0.22 2.75
CA PRO A 271 8.73 0.22 2.08
C PRO A 271 9.18 1.58 2.61
N TRP A 272 10.46 1.88 2.44
CA TRP A 272 11.05 3.16 2.89
C TRP A 272 10.32 4.38 2.33
N SER A 273 9.75 4.29 1.14
CA SER A 273 8.94 5.34 0.51
C SER A 273 7.64 5.68 1.25
N THR A 274 7.23 4.85 2.21
CA THR A 274 6.08 5.09 3.10
C THR A 274 6.48 5.86 4.36
N ILE A 275 7.80 5.95 4.65
CA ILE A 275 8.32 6.69 5.79
C ILE A 275 8.42 8.17 5.42
N ASP A 276 7.72 9.00 6.18
CA ASP A 276 7.67 10.46 6.01
C ASP A 276 8.43 11.14 7.15
N LEU A 277 9.73 11.37 6.95
CA LEU A 277 10.60 12.02 7.92
C LEU A 277 10.30 13.52 8.09
N ALA A 278 9.53 14.12 7.17
CA ALA A 278 9.10 15.51 7.29
C ALA A 278 7.92 15.68 8.28
N THR A 279 7.11 14.62 8.47
CA THR A 279 6.08 14.56 9.51
C THR A 279 6.73 14.13 10.83
N ALA A 280 6.87 15.05 11.78
CA ALA A 280 7.60 14.78 13.01
C ALA A 280 6.89 13.77 13.92
N THR A 281 5.57 13.87 14.05
CA THR A 281 4.76 13.05 14.95
C THR A 281 3.49 12.51 14.29
N GLY A 282 2.91 11.47 14.90
CA GLY A 282 1.63 10.91 14.43
C GLY A 282 0.44 11.88 14.49
N ALA A 283 0.51 12.91 15.34
CA ALA A 283 -0.55 13.91 15.45
C ALA A 283 -0.65 14.83 14.22
N GLU A 284 0.42 14.91 13.44
CA GLU A 284 0.49 15.72 12.22
C GLU A 284 0.03 14.95 10.98
N ILE A 285 -0.21 13.64 11.10
CA ILE A 285 -0.69 12.83 9.98
C ILE A 285 -2.15 13.18 9.66
N PRO A 286 -2.46 13.67 8.45
CA PRO A 286 -3.83 13.96 8.07
C PRO A 286 -4.64 12.67 7.90
N ILE A 287 -5.81 12.61 8.54
CA ILE A 287 -6.73 11.46 8.43
C ILE A 287 -7.90 11.83 7.53
N GLU A 288 -8.04 11.08 6.45
CA GLU A 288 -9.14 11.21 5.48
C GLU A 288 -10.47 10.75 6.12
N GLU A 289 -11.49 11.60 6.08
CA GLU A 289 -12.86 11.20 6.39
C GLU A 289 -13.56 10.80 5.08
N ARG A 290 -14.08 9.58 5.01
CA ARG A 290 -14.64 9.00 3.79
C ARG A 290 -16.16 9.08 3.75
N ALA A 291 -16.74 8.77 2.59
CA ALA A 291 -18.17 8.85 2.38
C ALA A 291 -18.93 7.94 3.36
N ALA A 292 -20.00 8.48 3.95
CA ALA A 292 -20.85 7.77 4.91
C ALA A 292 -21.47 6.49 4.31
N VAL A 293 -21.67 6.46 2.99
CA VAL A 293 -22.25 5.30 2.28
C VAL A 293 -21.45 4.02 2.47
N GLU A 294 -20.14 4.10 2.68
CA GLU A 294 -19.29 2.92 2.94
C GLU A 294 -19.65 2.24 4.27
N VAL A 295 -20.08 3.02 5.27
CA VAL A 295 -20.52 2.49 6.56
C VAL A 295 -21.99 2.08 6.53
N THR A 296 -22.83 2.90 5.89
CA THR A 296 -24.29 2.72 5.92
C THR A 296 -24.81 1.66 4.96
N HIS A 297 -24.03 1.27 3.95
CA HIS A 297 -24.44 0.28 2.96
C HIS A 297 -23.36 -0.79 2.77
N HIS A 298 -23.81 -1.98 2.38
CA HIS A 298 -22.93 -3.06 1.92
C HIS A 298 -23.62 -3.82 0.79
N GLY A 299 -22.92 -4.01 -0.34
CA GLY A 299 -23.48 -4.71 -1.51
C GLY A 299 -24.76 -4.05 -2.03
N GLY A 300 -24.90 -2.73 -1.96
CA GLY A 300 -26.11 -1.99 -2.33
C GLY A 300 -27.23 -2.03 -1.30
N ARG A 301 -27.08 -2.79 -0.20
CA ARG A 301 -28.10 -2.90 0.86
C ARG A 301 -27.78 -1.93 1.99
N GLN A 302 -28.80 -1.14 2.40
CA GLN A 302 -28.70 -0.27 3.56
C GLN A 302 -28.68 -1.09 4.87
N LEU A 303 -27.78 -0.72 5.78
CA LEU A 303 -27.56 -1.39 7.08
C LEU A 303 -28.01 -0.54 8.28
N THR A 304 -28.09 0.79 8.10
CA THR A 304 -28.37 1.71 9.20
C THR A 304 -29.69 2.45 8.98
N PRO A 305 -30.36 2.94 10.03
CA PRO A 305 -31.51 3.83 9.86
C PRO A 305 -31.16 5.10 9.10
N ASN A 306 -32.12 5.68 8.38
CA ASN A 306 -31.96 6.99 7.76
C ASN A 306 -31.73 8.08 8.81
N GLY A 307 -30.79 9.00 8.51
CA GLY A 307 -30.52 10.16 9.37
C GLY A 307 -29.63 9.89 10.58
N VAL A 308 -29.14 8.64 10.77
CA VAL A 308 -28.16 8.35 11.82
C VAL A 308 -26.82 9.05 11.52
N GLY A 309 -26.19 9.63 12.54
CA GLY A 309 -24.85 10.25 12.40
C GLY A 309 -23.79 9.19 12.10
N ILE A 310 -22.89 9.49 11.16
CA ILE A 310 -21.80 8.58 10.72
C ILE A 310 -20.44 9.28 10.91
N ARG A 311 -19.48 8.52 11.37
CA ARG A 311 -18.04 8.82 11.30
C ARG A 311 -17.36 7.71 10.51
N ASN A 312 -16.52 8.08 9.56
CA ASN A 312 -15.79 7.12 8.70
C ASN A 312 -14.35 7.57 8.43
N PRO A 313 -13.51 7.68 9.51
CA PRO A 313 -12.09 7.92 9.29
C PRO A 313 -11.47 6.71 8.55
N ALA A 314 -10.72 6.98 7.49
CA ALA A 314 -10.12 5.92 6.68
C ALA A 314 -8.99 5.17 7.41
N PHE A 315 -8.29 5.88 8.30
CA PHE A 315 -7.10 5.42 8.99
C PHE A 315 -7.17 5.74 10.49
N ASP A 316 -6.39 5.00 11.29
CA ASP A 316 -6.01 5.37 12.64
C ASP A 316 -4.49 5.43 12.77
N VAL A 317 -4.00 6.08 13.83
CA VAL A 317 -2.57 6.26 14.07
C VAL A 317 -2.16 5.43 15.28
N THR A 318 -1.38 4.39 15.03
CA THR A 318 -0.83 3.51 16.06
C THR A 318 0.41 4.15 16.69
N PRO A 319 0.40 4.43 18.03
CA PRO A 319 1.59 4.92 18.72
C PRO A 319 2.74 3.91 18.67
N ALA A 320 3.95 4.41 18.49
CA ALA A 320 5.18 3.62 18.38
C ALA A 320 5.41 2.61 19.52
N LYS A 321 4.93 2.91 20.73
CA LYS A 321 5.04 2.03 21.91
C LYS A 321 4.31 0.68 21.79
N TYR A 322 3.39 0.56 20.82
CA TYR A 322 2.65 -0.68 20.55
C TYR A 322 3.29 -1.51 19.43
N ILE A 323 4.24 -0.94 18.70
CA ILE A 323 4.89 -1.59 17.56
C ILE A 323 6.16 -2.29 18.03
N THR A 324 6.26 -3.59 17.81
CA THR A 324 7.42 -4.41 18.18
C THR A 324 8.59 -4.19 17.25
N ALA A 325 8.32 -4.11 15.94
CA ALA A 325 9.30 -3.73 14.93
C ALA A 325 8.62 -3.18 13.67
N ILE A 326 9.35 -2.29 12.97
CA ILE A 326 9.03 -1.85 11.61
C ILE A 326 9.98 -2.56 10.66
N ILE A 327 9.43 -3.23 9.65
CA ILE A 327 10.14 -4.02 8.65
C ILE A 327 10.14 -3.25 7.36
N THR A 328 11.33 -2.93 6.84
CA THR A 328 11.51 -2.26 5.56
C THR A 328 12.41 -3.09 4.65
N GLU A 329 12.56 -2.72 3.39
CA GLU A 329 13.54 -3.32 2.47
C GLU A 329 14.99 -3.06 2.87
N ARG A 330 15.22 -2.11 3.79
CA ARG A 330 16.54 -1.76 4.32
C ARG A 330 16.89 -2.53 5.61
N GLY A 331 15.93 -3.26 6.18
CA GLY A 331 16.09 -4.03 7.41
C GLY A 331 14.97 -3.82 8.42
N VAL A 332 15.21 -4.35 9.63
CA VAL A 332 14.26 -4.32 10.74
C VAL A 332 14.62 -3.21 11.72
N LEU A 333 13.71 -2.27 11.91
CA LEU A 333 13.83 -1.20 12.90
C LEU A 333 13.14 -1.62 14.21
N ARG A 334 13.76 -1.30 15.35
CA ARG A 334 13.22 -1.53 16.68
C ARG A 334 13.17 -0.21 17.48
N PRO A 335 12.40 -0.11 18.55
CA PRO A 335 12.47 1.06 19.44
C PRO A 335 13.91 1.32 19.96
N SER A 336 14.39 2.57 20.02
CA SER A 336 13.69 3.84 19.78
C SER A 336 13.63 4.16 18.28
N TYR A 337 12.40 4.31 17.73
CA TYR A 337 12.23 4.49 16.29
C TYR A 337 12.77 5.81 15.75
N THR A 338 12.70 6.89 16.52
CA THR A 338 13.24 8.20 16.11
C THR A 338 14.74 8.11 15.76
N GLU A 339 15.50 7.42 16.57
CA GLU A 339 16.94 7.23 16.37
C GLU A 339 17.20 6.23 15.24
N ALA A 340 16.48 5.10 15.25
CA ALA A 340 16.62 4.05 14.24
C ALA A 340 16.29 4.55 12.82
N LEU A 341 15.21 5.33 12.67
CA LEU A 341 14.81 5.92 11.38
C LEU A 341 15.83 6.94 10.88
N ARG A 342 16.35 7.80 11.78
CA ARG A 342 17.42 8.77 11.42
C ARG A 342 18.71 8.08 11.01
N ALA A 343 19.14 7.06 11.76
CA ALA A 343 20.34 6.31 11.44
C ALA A 343 20.22 5.62 10.08
N MET A 344 19.10 4.98 9.79
CA MET A 344 18.86 4.30 8.51
C MET A 344 18.77 5.29 7.34
N ALA A 345 18.22 6.49 7.55
CA ALA A 345 18.18 7.55 6.54
C ALA A 345 19.59 8.07 6.19
N GLY A 346 20.49 8.19 7.17
CA GLY A 346 21.85 8.65 6.96
C GLY A 346 22.82 7.62 6.39
N ALA A 347 22.43 6.35 6.34
CA ALA A 347 23.21 5.26 5.77
C ALA A 347 22.96 5.03 4.25
N SER A 348 22.17 5.89 3.60
CA SER A 348 21.69 5.76 2.21
C SER A 348 22.54 6.53 1.23
#